data_22734ad6624f3ac7b628f11679a75ddd
#
_entry.id   22734ad6624f3ac7b628f11679a75ddd
#
_cell.length_a   1.000
_cell.length_b   1.000
_cell.length_c   1.000
_cell.angle_alpha   90.00
_cell.angle_beta   90.00
_cell.angle_gamma   90.00
#
_symmetry.space_group_name_H-M   'P 1'
#
loop_
_entity.id
_entity.type
_entity.pdbx_description
1 polymer ?
#
loop_
_entity_poly.entity_id
_entity_poly.type
_entity_poly.pdbx_seq_one_letter_code
_entity_poly.pdbx_strand_id
1 'polypeptide(L)'
;MNARQQSILQVVIDKGRMSVADLAKMTGVSEVTIRQDLNLLEKQSYLRRTHGYAVPLDSEDVETRMMTHFAIKRELANRAAALVNTGETVFIENGSSNALLARTLAERGDITIITVSSYIAHLLKETPGEVILLGGIYQKRSESMVGPLTRQFIQQVHFSKAFIGIDGWQAETGFTGRDMMRADVVNAVLEKHCEAIILSDSSKFSAVHPYPLGPAGRFNRVITDDRLPDACREQLLRSGLTVDIVPYI
;
A
#
# COMPACT_ATOMS: atom_id res chain seq x y z
N MET A 1 -19.55 9.33 2.98
CA MET A 1 -19.44 9.54 1.51
C MET A 1 -20.58 8.79 0.83
N ASN A 2 -21.32 9.43 -0.11
CA ASN A 2 -22.38 8.77 -0.87
C ASN A 2 -21.84 8.10 -2.15
N ALA A 3 -22.66 7.25 -2.83
CA ALA A 3 -22.25 6.51 -4.02
C ALA A 3 -21.71 7.39 -5.16
N ARG A 4 -22.32 8.59 -5.37
CA ARG A 4 -21.86 9.55 -6.38
C ARG A 4 -20.48 10.11 -6.04
N GLN A 5 -20.24 10.48 -4.78
CA GLN A 5 -18.95 10.97 -4.31
C GLN A 5 -17.86 9.89 -4.44
N GLN A 6 -18.19 8.63 -4.16
CA GLN A 6 -17.29 7.49 -4.39
C GLN A 6 -16.93 7.35 -5.87
N SER A 7 -17.93 7.43 -6.76
CA SER A 7 -17.69 7.37 -8.22
C SER A 7 -16.84 8.54 -8.71
N ILE A 8 -17.09 9.77 -8.24
CA ILE A 8 -16.28 10.95 -8.56
C ILE A 8 -14.83 10.74 -8.10
N LEU A 9 -14.64 10.33 -6.87
CA LEU A 9 -13.30 10.10 -6.31
C LEU A 9 -12.56 9.02 -7.11
N GLN A 10 -13.21 7.89 -7.39
CA GLN A 10 -12.62 6.81 -8.17
C GLN A 10 -12.12 7.29 -9.54
N VAL A 11 -12.96 8.03 -10.29
CA VAL A 11 -12.58 8.53 -11.61
C VAL A 11 -11.47 9.57 -11.56
N VAL A 12 -11.48 10.46 -10.55
CA VAL A 12 -10.39 11.43 -10.35
C VAL A 12 -9.07 10.70 -10.06
N ILE A 13 -9.12 9.65 -9.28
CA ILE A 13 -7.97 8.80 -8.96
C ILE A 13 -7.45 8.09 -10.21
N ASP A 14 -8.32 7.41 -10.96
CA ASP A 14 -7.94 6.60 -12.14
C ASP A 14 -7.37 7.43 -13.28
N LYS A 15 -7.92 8.65 -13.48
CA LYS A 15 -7.48 9.57 -14.56
C LYS A 15 -6.43 10.60 -14.13
N GLY A 16 -6.11 10.67 -12.83
CA GLY A 16 -5.13 11.60 -12.27
C GLY A 16 -5.55 13.08 -12.27
N ARG A 17 -6.52 13.48 -13.12
CA ARG A 17 -7.07 14.84 -13.21
C ARG A 17 -8.40 14.82 -13.95
N MET A 18 -9.44 15.46 -13.37
CA MET A 18 -10.75 15.59 -14.01
C MET A 18 -11.28 17.01 -13.89
N SER A 19 -11.88 17.53 -14.98
CA SER A 19 -12.57 18.82 -14.93
C SER A 19 -13.96 18.70 -14.27
N VAL A 20 -14.43 19.80 -13.67
CA VAL A 20 -15.81 19.87 -13.13
C VAL A 20 -16.84 19.57 -14.22
N ALA A 21 -16.61 20.05 -15.45
CA ALA A 21 -17.49 19.82 -16.58
C ALA A 21 -17.56 18.35 -17.00
N ASP A 22 -16.42 17.66 -17.08
CA ASP A 22 -16.36 16.23 -17.41
C ASP A 22 -17.02 15.36 -16.34
N LEU A 23 -16.80 15.70 -15.06
CA LEU A 23 -17.46 15.03 -13.94
C LEU A 23 -18.98 15.23 -13.97
N ALA A 24 -19.46 16.45 -14.30
CA ALA A 24 -20.88 16.74 -14.44
C ALA A 24 -21.51 15.92 -15.59
N LYS A 25 -20.84 15.87 -16.75
CA LYS A 25 -21.27 15.08 -17.90
C LYS A 25 -21.34 13.58 -17.59
N MET A 26 -20.32 13.05 -16.90
CA MET A 26 -20.22 11.64 -16.54
C MET A 26 -21.28 11.22 -15.52
N THR A 27 -21.56 12.06 -14.53
CA THR A 27 -22.48 11.74 -13.43
C THR A 27 -23.94 12.13 -13.70
N GLY A 28 -24.18 12.90 -14.78
CA GLY A 28 -25.53 13.39 -15.14
C GLY A 28 -26.10 14.46 -14.20
N VAL A 29 -25.25 15.12 -13.39
CA VAL A 29 -25.68 16.21 -12.50
C VAL A 29 -25.06 17.54 -12.89
N SER A 30 -25.60 18.66 -12.35
CA SER A 30 -25.08 19.99 -12.65
C SER A 30 -23.66 20.21 -12.13
N GLU A 31 -22.90 21.11 -12.77
CA GLU A 31 -21.58 21.51 -12.27
C GLU A 31 -21.62 22.09 -10.85
N VAL A 32 -22.72 22.72 -10.47
CA VAL A 32 -22.91 23.24 -9.11
C VAL A 32 -22.92 22.08 -8.10
N THR A 33 -23.64 21.00 -8.43
CA THR A 33 -23.68 19.79 -7.59
C THR A 33 -22.28 19.14 -7.50
N ILE A 34 -21.57 19.05 -8.62
CA ILE A 34 -20.19 18.53 -8.63
C ILE A 34 -19.27 19.40 -7.77
N ARG A 35 -19.36 20.73 -7.86
CA ARG A 35 -18.55 21.62 -7.00
C ARG A 35 -18.84 21.42 -5.51
N GLN A 36 -20.09 21.15 -5.13
CA GLN A 36 -20.46 20.84 -3.75
C GLN A 36 -19.85 19.49 -3.31
N ASP A 37 -19.98 18.45 -4.13
CA ASP A 37 -19.37 17.14 -3.84
C ASP A 37 -17.85 17.24 -3.73
N LEU A 38 -17.19 17.93 -4.66
CA LEU A 38 -15.75 18.15 -4.63
C LEU A 38 -15.30 18.97 -3.42
N ASN A 39 -16.10 19.96 -2.97
CA ASN A 39 -15.80 20.69 -1.73
C ASN A 39 -15.85 19.80 -0.50
N LEU A 40 -16.80 18.87 -0.42
CA LEU A 40 -16.88 17.91 0.67
C LEU A 40 -15.73 16.93 0.65
N LEU A 41 -15.39 16.40 -0.52
CA LEU A 41 -14.26 15.48 -0.71
C LEU A 41 -12.91 16.16 -0.39
N GLU A 42 -12.74 17.42 -0.78
CA GLU A 42 -11.54 18.21 -0.46
C GLU A 42 -11.44 18.50 1.03
N LYS A 43 -12.56 18.88 1.68
CA LYS A 43 -12.61 19.11 3.13
C LYS A 43 -12.29 17.85 3.94
N GLN A 44 -12.63 16.68 3.39
CA GLN A 44 -12.31 15.37 3.97
C GLN A 44 -10.93 14.84 3.53
N SER A 45 -10.14 15.64 2.80
CA SER A 45 -8.79 15.30 2.34
C SER A 45 -8.72 14.09 1.39
N TYR A 46 -9.78 13.79 0.62
CA TYR A 46 -9.77 12.73 -0.39
C TYR A 46 -9.21 13.17 -1.74
N LEU A 47 -9.33 14.46 -2.08
CA LEU A 47 -8.79 15.04 -3.31
C LEU A 47 -8.45 16.52 -3.08
N ARG A 48 -7.80 17.14 -4.09
CA ARG A 48 -7.54 18.58 -4.12
C ARG A 48 -8.17 19.20 -5.37
N ARG A 49 -8.65 20.44 -5.22
CA ARG A 49 -9.18 21.24 -6.33
C ARG A 49 -8.13 22.23 -6.82
N THR A 50 -7.93 22.31 -8.12
CA THR A 50 -7.02 23.25 -8.76
C THR A 50 -7.69 23.86 -9.98
N HIS A 51 -8.02 25.15 -9.97
CA HIS A 51 -8.51 25.92 -11.13
C HIS A 51 -9.55 25.19 -12.00
N GLY A 52 -10.65 24.71 -11.41
CA GLY A 52 -11.74 24.01 -12.13
C GLY A 52 -11.51 22.52 -12.37
N TYR A 53 -10.45 21.94 -11.82
CA TYR A 53 -10.15 20.52 -11.85
C TYR A 53 -10.12 19.92 -10.46
N ALA A 54 -10.44 18.62 -10.38
CA ALA A 54 -10.15 17.77 -9.24
C ALA A 54 -8.92 16.93 -9.57
N VAL A 55 -8.01 16.82 -8.62
CA VAL A 55 -6.80 15.98 -8.70
C VAL A 55 -6.71 15.11 -7.45
N PRO A 56 -6.19 13.88 -7.55
CA PRO A 56 -5.99 13.05 -6.38
C PRO A 56 -5.07 13.78 -5.38
N LEU A 57 -5.31 13.60 -4.11
CA LEU A 57 -4.27 13.88 -3.13
C LEU A 57 -3.21 12.78 -3.22
N ASP A 58 -1.95 13.15 -3.12
CA ASP A 58 -0.88 12.23 -2.78
C ASP A 58 -1.00 11.94 -1.27
N SER A 59 -2.07 11.21 -0.93
CA SER A 59 -2.48 10.97 0.45
C SER A 59 -1.65 9.85 1.06
N GLU A 60 -1.14 10.06 2.27
CA GLU A 60 -0.58 8.97 3.08
C GLU A 60 -1.68 8.12 3.73
N ASP A 61 -2.95 8.57 3.67
CA ASP A 61 -4.12 7.86 4.16
C ASP A 61 -4.33 6.55 3.40
N VAL A 62 -4.35 5.44 4.13
CA VAL A 62 -4.40 4.09 3.57
C VAL A 62 -5.72 3.82 2.86
N GLU A 63 -6.84 4.32 3.38
CA GLU A 63 -8.16 4.12 2.80
C GLU A 63 -8.26 4.80 1.43
N THR A 64 -7.84 6.05 1.31
CA THR A 64 -7.79 6.79 0.05
C THR A 64 -6.87 6.09 -0.96
N ARG A 65 -5.70 5.66 -0.53
CA ARG A 65 -4.76 4.90 -1.37
C ARG A 65 -5.30 3.53 -1.78
N MET A 66 -6.13 2.90 -0.97
CA MET A 66 -6.74 1.61 -1.28
C MET A 66 -7.74 1.71 -2.43
N MET A 67 -8.45 2.84 -2.54
CA MET A 67 -9.37 3.11 -3.66
C MET A 67 -8.64 3.34 -4.98
N THR A 68 -7.38 3.84 -4.92
CA THR A 68 -6.55 4.06 -6.12
C THR A 68 -6.07 2.71 -6.66
N HIS A 69 -6.38 2.41 -7.93
CA HIS A 69 -5.99 1.15 -8.57
C HIS A 69 -6.46 -0.09 -7.78
N PHE A 70 -7.67 -0.05 -7.22
CA PHE A 70 -8.20 -1.09 -6.35
C PHE A 70 -8.17 -2.48 -7.00
N ALA A 71 -8.57 -2.58 -8.28
CA ALA A 71 -8.62 -3.86 -8.99
C ALA A 71 -7.25 -4.54 -9.02
N ILE A 72 -6.21 -3.82 -9.44
CA ILE A 72 -4.86 -4.38 -9.49
C ILE A 72 -4.30 -4.71 -8.10
N LYS A 73 -4.54 -3.86 -7.09
CA LYS A 73 -4.09 -4.15 -5.72
C LYS A 73 -4.75 -5.39 -5.14
N ARG A 74 -5.99 -5.67 -5.51
CA ARG A 74 -6.67 -6.91 -5.13
C ARG A 74 -6.01 -8.13 -5.78
N GLU A 75 -5.63 -8.06 -7.05
CA GLU A 75 -4.91 -9.15 -7.72
C GLU A 75 -3.50 -9.37 -7.12
N LEU A 76 -2.80 -8.29 -6.80
CA LEU A 76 -1.52 -8.35 -6.07
C LEU A 76 -1.70 -9.03 -4.71
N ALA A 77 -2.74 -8.65 -3.95
CA ALA A 77 -3.07 -9.25 -2.66
C ALA A 77 -3.41 -10.73 -2.78
N ASN A 78 -4.21 -11.13 -3.78
CA ASN A 78 -4.55 -12.53 -4.06
C ASN A 78 -3.30 -13.35 -4.39
N ARG A 79 -2.40 -12.83 -5.22
CA ARG A 79 -1.14 -13.49 -5.57
C ARG A 79 -0.25 -13.65 -4.33
N ALA A 80 -0.15 -12.62 -3.50
CA ALA A 80 0.62 -12.65 -2.25
C ALA A 80 0.02 -13.66 -1.25
N ALA A 81 -1.30 -13.67 -1.10
CA ALA A 81 -1.99 -14.60 -0.20
C ALA A 81 -1.78 -16.08 -0.58
N ALA A 82 -1.64 -16.38 -1.88
CA ALA A 82 -1.35 -17.73 -2.37
C ALA A 82 0.06 -18.24 -1.98
N LEU A 83 0.95 -17.37 -1.51
CA LEU A 83 2.28 -17.75 -1.01
C LEU A 83 2.26 -18.12 0.48
N VAL A 84 1.17 -17.85 1.19
CA VAL A 84 1.07 -18.07 2.64
C VAL A 84 0.38 -19.41 2.92
N ASN A 85 1.11 -20.30 3.61
CA ASN A 85 0.60 -21.62 3.98
C ASN A 85 -0.26 -21.56 5.25
N THR A 86 -1.04 -22.62 5.46
CA THR A 86 -1.84 -22.83 6.68
C THR A 86 -0.96 -22.80 7.94
N GLY A 87 -1.40 -22.08 8.96
CA GLY A 87 -0.72 -21.97 10.26
C GLY A 87 0.49 -21.03 10.27
N GLU A 88 0.79 -20.31 9.17
CA GLU A 88 1.92 -19.38 9.18
C GLU A 88 1.61 -18.12 9.99
N THR A 89 2.67 -17.58 10.59
CA THR A 89 2.70 -16.20 11.13
C THR A 89 3.42 -15.32 10.13
N VAL A 90 2.79 -14.24 9.71
CA VAL A 90 3.32 -13.29 8.72
C VAL A 90 3.36 -11.87 9.25
N PHE A 91 4.38 -11.12 8.86
CA PHE A 91 4.45 -9.69 9.11
C PHE A 91 3.87 -8.93 7.90
N ILE A 92 2.94 -8.02 8.16
CA ILE A 92 2.36 -7.16 7.13
C ILE A 92 2.61 -5.70 7.52
N GLU A 93 3.50 -5.04 6.78
CA GLU A 93 3.80 -3.63 6.93
C GLU A 93 2.58 -2.79 6.52
N ASN A 94 2.61 -1.50 6.77
CA ASN A 94 1.57 -0.58 6.34
C ASN A 94 1.48 -0.49 4.80
N GLY A 95 0.33 -0.07 4.29
CA GLY A 95 0.10 0.21 2.88
C GLY A 95 -1.19 -0.39 2.33
N SER A 96 -1.69 0.20 1.25
CA SER A 96 -3.00 -0.16 0.70
C SER A 96 -3.07 -1.56 0.07
N SER A 97 -2.03 -2.01 -0.62
CA SER A 97 -1.95 -3.40 -1.11
C SER A 97 -1.82 -4.39 0.05
N ASN A 98 -1.03 -4.02 1.06
CA ASN A 98 -0.85 -4.79 2.29
C ASN A 98 -2.15 -4.90 3.11
N ALA A 99 -2.98 -3.86 3.15
CA ALA A 99 -4.28 -3.90 3.81
C ALA A 99 -5.24 -4.90 3.13
N LEU A 100 -5.25 -4.95 1.80
CA LEU A 100 -6.04 -5.93 1.05
C LEU A 100 -5.53 -7.36 1.27
N LEU A 101 -4.20 -7.55 1.27
CA LEU A 101 -3.59 -8.84 1.60
C LEU A 101 -3.97 -9.29 3.02
N ALA A 102 -3.84 -8.40 3.99
CA ALA A 102 -4.17 -8.69 5.39
C ALA A 102 -5.62 -9.15 5.53
N ARG A 103 -6.56 -8.48 4.86
CA ARG A 103 -7.98 -8.88 4.85
C ARG A 103 -8.17 -10.26 4.24
N THR A 104 -7.58 -10.52 3.06
CA THR A 104 -7.65 -11.83 2.39
C THR A 104 -7.13 -12.97 3.27
N LEU A 105 -6.03 -12.73 4.01
CA LEU A 105 -5.46 -13.74 4.90
C LEU A 105 -6.27 -13.92 6.18
N ALA A 106 -6.75 -12.83 6.78
CA ALA A 106 -7.50 -12.88 8.03
C ALA A 106 -8.86 -13.60 7.89
N GLU A 107 -9.50 -13.55 6.71
CA GLU A 107 -10.73 -14.30 6.40
C GLU A 107 -10.51 -15.82 6.42
N ARG A 108 -9.27 -16.30 6.28
CA ARG A 108 -8.93 -17.73 6.37
C ARG A 108 -9.03 -18.27 7.80
N GLY A 109 -8.79 -17.44 8.82
CA GLY A 109 -8.84 -17.81 10.23
C GLY A 109 -7.69 -18.69 10.74
N ASP A 110 -6.79 -19.13 9.86
CA ASP A 110 -5.67 -20.04 10.17
C ASP A 110 -4.30 -19.33 10.18
N ILE A 111 -4.28 -18.01 9.99
CA ILE A 111 -3.07 -17.20 9.89
C ILE A 111 -2.98 -16.20 11.04
N THR A 112 -1.81 -16.08 11.63
CA THR A 112 -1.50 -15.00 12.57
C THR A 112 -0.83 -13.85 11.82
N ILE A 113 -1.41 -12.66 11.90
CA ILE A 113 -0.91 -11.44 11.26
C ILE A 113 -0.25 -10.55 12.30
N ILE A 114 1.04 -10.27 12.12
CA ILE A 114 1.76 -9.25 12.87
C ILE A 114 1.82 -7.98 12.03
N THR A 115 1.44 -6.84 12.58
CA THR A 115 1.47 -5.56 11.85
C THR A 115 1.88 -4.40 12.74
N VAL A 116 2.39 -3.35 12.10
CA VAL A 116 2.62 -2.03 12.71
C VAL A 116 1.51 -1.03 12.35
N SER A 117 0.54 -1.43 11.53
CA SER A 117 -0.54 -0.57 11.04
C SER A 117 -1.77 -0.66 11.93
N SER A 118 -2.12 0.43 12.59
CA SER A 118 -3.40 0.52 13.32
C SER A 118 -4.60 0.48 12.37
N TYR A 119 -4.44 0.96 11.13
CA TYR A 119 -5.47 0.84 10.11
C TYR A 119 -5.75 -0.64 9.77
N ILE A 120 -4.71 -1.44 9.52
CA ILE A 120 -4.86 -2.88 9.26
C ILE A 120 -5.49 -3.57 10.46
N ALA A 121 -5.02 -3.33 11.68
CA ALA A 121 -5.59 -3.93 12.87
C ALA A 121 -7.09 -3.57 13.04
N HIS A 122 -7.47 -2.31 12.78
CA HIS A 122 -8.87 -1.89 12.79
C HIS A 122 -9.69 -2.56 11.68
N LEU A 123 -9.15 -2.66 10.48
CA LEU A 123 -9.79 -3.33 9.33
C LEU A 123 -10.13 -4.79 9.62
N LEU A 124 -9.31 -5.46 10.41
CA LEU A 124 -9.42 -6.89 10.71
C LEU A 124 -10.19 -7.22 11.99
N LYS A 125 -10.72 -6.24 12.71
CA LYS A 125 -11.36 -6.42 14.04
C LYS A 125 -12.50 -7.44 14.08
N GLU A 126 -13.19 -7.68 12.97
CA GLU A 126 -14.33 -8.62 12.88
C GLU A 126 -13.94 -9.91 12.11
N THR A 127 -12.67 -10.07 11.71
CA THR A 127 -12.21 -11.28 11.00
C THR A 127 -11.80 -12.38 11.98
N PRO A 128 -11.85 -13.67 11.57
CA PRO A 128 -11.47 -14.77 12.46
C PRO A 128 -9.96 -14.92 12.71
N GLY A 129 -9.11 -14.30 11.88
CA GLY A 129 -7.64 -14.41 12.01
C GLY A 129 -7.10 -13.67 13.24
N GLU A 130 -6.04 -14.21 13.85
CA GLU A 130 -5.33 -13.55 14.95
C GLU A 130 -4.52 -12.36 14.43
N VAL A 131 -4.59 -11.24 15.15
CA VAL A 131 -3.86 -10.00 14.81
C VAL A 131 -3.04 -9.52 15.99
N ILE A 132 -1.73 -9.38 15.79
CA ILE A 132 -0.78 -8.80 16.75
C ILE A 132 -0.38 -7.41 16.23
N LEU A 133 -0.89 -6.37 16.88
CA LEU A 133 -0.48 -4.99 16.62
C LEU A 133 0.74 -4.63 17.47
N LEU A 134 1.89 -4.39 16.83
CA LEU A 134 3.09 -3.93 17.52
C LEU A 134 2.93 -2.46 17.92
N GLY A 135 3.33 -2.13 19.15
CA GLY A 135 3.27 -0.77 19.67
C GLY A 135 4.42 0.12 19.22
N GLY A 136 4.39 1.39 19.64
CA GLY A 136 5.41 2.38 19.35
C GLY A 136 4.87 3.81 19.32
N ILE A 137 5.56 4.69 18.61
CA ILE A 137 5.09 6.05 18.33
C ILE A 137 4.04 5.98 17.23
N TYR A 138 2.85 6.46 17.51
CA TYR A 138 1.76 6.48 16.52
C TYR A 138 1.92 7.66 15.55
N GLN A 139 2.14 7.36 14.28
CA GLN A 139 2.10 8.33 13.19
C GLN A 139 0.66 8.48 12.68
N LYS A 140 0.02 9.60 13.01
CA LYS A 140 -1.41 9.84 12.71
C LYS A 140 -1.76 9.84 11.23
N ARG A 141 -0.83 10.26 10.34
CA ARG A 141 -1.08 10.37 8.89
C ARG A 141 -1.01 9.03 8.18
N SER A 142 -0.08 8.18 8.57
CA SER A 142 0.12 6.85 8.00
C SER A 142 -0.58 5.76 8.80
N GLU A 143 -1.17 6.10 9.96
CA GLU A 143 -1.80 5.15 10.87
C GLU A 143 -0.90 3.95 11.20
N SER A 144 0.39 4.22 11.43
CA SER A 144 1.36 3.18 11.73
C SER A 144 2.19 3.50 12.98
N MET A 145 2.66 2.44 13.62
CA MET A 145 3.57 2.49 14.76
C MET A 145 5.01 2.48 14.25
N VAL A 146 5.84 3.36 14.82
CA VAL A 146 7.25 3.54 14.43
C VAL A 146 8.13 3.82 15.65
N GLY A 147 9.43 3.88 15.43
CA GLY A 147 10.42 4.29 16.42
C GLY A 147 11.03 3.14 17.22
N PRO A 148 11.88 3.47 18.23
CA PRO A 148 12.71 2.49 18.92
C PRO A 148 11.94 1.35 19.58
N LEU A 149 10.76 1.63 20.16
CA LEU A 149 9.93 0.59 20.77
C LEU A 149 9.38 -0.38 19.72
N THR A 150 8.91 0.14 18.57
CA THR A 150 8.46 -0.72 17.47
C THR A 150 9.58 -1.64 17.00
N ARG A 151 10.78 -1.08 16.80
CA ARG A 151 11.97 -1.85 16.45
C ARG A 151 12.26 -2.95 17.47
N GLN A 152 12.20 -2.63 18.77
CA GLN A 152 12.40 -3.60 19.85
C GLN A 152 11.34 -4.72 19.80
N PHE A 153 10.07 -4.40 19.60
CA PHE A 153 9.00 -5.40 19.48
C PHE A 153 9.17 -6.32 18.27
N ILE A 154 9.62 -5.79 17.14
CA ILE A 154 9.93 -6.60 15.95
C ILE A 154 10.97 -7.67 16.29
N GLN A 155 11.98 -7.36 17.10
CA GLN A 155 13.00 -8.34 17.50
C GLN A 155 12.45 -9.46 18.39
N GLN A 156 11.36 -9.22 19.12
CA GLN A 156 10.75 -10.17 20.05
C GLN A 156 9.74 -11.13 19.40
N VAL A 157 9.34 -10.90 18.17
CA VAL A 157 8.35 -11.73 17.45
C VAL A 157 9.01 -12.52 16.33
N HIS A 158 8.37 -13.62 15.91
CA HIS A 158 8.82 -14.47 14.82
C HIS A 158 7.75 -14.55 13.74
N PHE A 159 8.15 -14.48 12.48
CA PHE A 159 7.30 -14.63 11.30
C PHE A 159 8.12 -15.25 10.16
N SER A 160 7.46 -16.02 9.31
CA SER A 160 8.09 -16.71 8.17
C SER A 160 8.25 -15.81 6.96
N LYS A 161 7.29 -14.89 6.76
CA LYS A 161 7.23 -13.96 5.63
C LYS A 161 6.95 -12.54 6.11
N ALA A 162 7.48 -11.57 5.38
CA ALA A 162 7.20 -10.14 5.60
C ALA A 162 6.78 -9.50 4.27
N PHE A 163 5.59 -8.88 4.26
CA PHE A 163 5.07 -8.14 3.11
C PHE A 163 5.27 -6.65 3.32
N ILE A 164 6.01 -6.03 2.41
CA ILE A 164 6.55 -4.68 2.55
C ILE A 164 6.10 -3.83 1.37
N GLY A 165 5.54 -2.65 1.67
CA GLY A 165 5.22 -1.63 0.70
C GLY A 165 6.42 -0.74 0.38
N ILE A 166 6.45 -0.17 -0.84
CA ILE A 166 7.46 0.78 -1.26
C ILE A 166 6.83 2.09 -1.75
N ASP A 167 7.60 3.16 -1.74
CA ASP A 167 7.22 4.41 -2.38
C ASP A 167 8.00 4.63 -3.69
N GLY A 168 9.16 4.00 -3.86
CA GLY A 168 9.96 4.09 -5.05
C GLY A 168 11.01 3.00 -5.19
N TRP A 169 11.51 2.83 -6.43
CA TRP A 169 12.63 1.95 -6.76
C TRP A 169 13.36 2.43 -8.01
N GLN A 170 14.67 2.38 -7.97
CA GLN A 170 15.58 2.45 -9.12
C GLN A 170 16.76 1.52 -8.88
N ALA A 171 17.43 1.09 -9.97
CA ALA A 171 18.53 0.12 -9.88
C ALA A 171 19.69 0.61 -9.00
N GLU A 172 20.00 1.90 -9.09
CA GLU A 172 21.13 2.52 -8.40
C GLU A 172 20.85 2.74 -6.91
N THR A 173 19.60 2.99 -6.55
CA THR A 173 19.21 3.34 -5.16
C THR A 173 18.54 2.20 -4.40
N GLY A 174 18.08 1.17 -5.12
CA GLY A 174 17.24 0.12 -4.54
C GLY A 174 15.84 0.61 -4.18
N PHE A 175 15.18 -0.08 -3.25
CA PHE A 175 13.85 0.27 -2.75
C PHE A 175 13.92 1.44 -1.78
N THR A 176 12.99 2.40 -1.92
CA THR A 176 12.98 3.64 -1.15
C THR A 176 11.61 3.96 -0.58
N GLY A 177 11.60 4.68 0.55
CA GLY A 177 10.42 5.19 1.25
C GLY A 177 10.46 6.70 1.47
N ARG A 178 9.31 7.29 1.74
CA ARG A 178 9.14 8.73 2.00
C ARG A 178 9.39 9.13 3.46
N ASP A 179 9.34 8.17 4.38
CA ASP A 179 9.42 8.42 5.81
C ASP A 179 10.58 7.63 6.43
N MET A 180 11.45 8.34 7.16
CA MET A 180 12.64 7.76 7.78
C MET A 180 12.31 6.73 8.87
N MET A 181 11.29 6.98 9.67
CA MET A 181 10.96 6.09 10.78
C MET A 181 10.29 4.80 10.27
N ARG A 182 9.50 4.89 9.18
CA ARG A 182 8.99 3.72 8.48
C ARG A 182 10.11 2.91 7.82
N ALA A 183 11.10 3.59 7.22
CA ALA A 183 12.27 2.92 6.67
C ALA A 183 13.04 2.17 7.76
N ASP A 184 13.18 2.72 8.97
CA ASP A 184 13.79 2.02 10.11
C ASP A 184 13.00 0.77 10.55
N VAL A 185 11.67 0.82 10.54
CA VAL A 185 10.81 -0.36 10.77
C VAL A 185 11.09 -1.45 9.73
N VAL A 186 11.12 -1.11 8.44
CA VAL A 186 11.44 -2.07 7.37
C VAL A 186 12.84 -2.66 7.55
N ASN A 187 13.84 -1.83 7.88
CA ASN A 187 15.19 -2.30 8.13
C ASN A 187 15.24 -3.27 9.33
N ALA A 188 14.46 -3.02 10.40
CA ALA A 188 14.34 -3.94 11.53
C ALA A 188 13.72 -5.29 11.13
N VAL A 189 12.73 -5.28 10.25
CA VAL A 189 12.12 -6.50 9.69
C VAL A 189 13.14 -7.28 8.85
N LEU A 190 13.94 -6.60 8.03
CA LEU A 190 14.97 -7.22 7.20
C LEU A 190 16.14 -7.81 7.99
N GLU A 191 16.29 -7.47 9.28
CA GLU A 191 17.26 -8.13 10.19
C GLU A 191 16.78 -9.50 10.64
N LYS A 192 15.49 -9.84 10.44
CA LYS A 192 14.93 -11.14 10.78
C LYS A 192 15.19 -12.18 9.69
N HIS A 193 15.21 -13.45 10.07
CA HIS A 193 15.26 -14.56 9.12
C HIS A 193 13.85 -14.85 8.59
N CYS A 194 13.44 -14.15 7.55
CA CYS A 194 12.14 -14.31 6.91
C CYS A 194 12.25 -14.10 5.39
N GLU A 195 11.28 -14.60 4.64
CA GLU A 195 11.12 -14.24 3.23
C GLU A 195 10.54 -12.81 3.13
N ALA A 196 11.36 -11.85 2.74
CA ALA A 196 10.94 -10.46 2.55
C ALA A 196 10.39 -10.24 1.14
N ILE A 197 9.13 -9.85 1.04
CA ILE A 197 8.36 -9.74 -0.21
C ILE A 197 7.89 -8.31 -0.39
N ILE A 198 8.29 -7.69 -1.49
CA ILE A 198 7.74 -6.40 -1.92
C ILE A 198 6.37 -6.63 -2.56
N LEU A 199 5.37 -5.90 -2.10
CA LEU A 199 4.01 -5.92 -2.64
C LEU A 199 3.62 -4.50 -3.09
N SER A 200 3.69 -4.23 -4.40
CA SER A 200 3.47 -2.90 -4.93
C SER A 200 3.05 -2.92 -6.39
N ASP A 201 2.16 -2.00 -6.78
CA ASP A 201 1.87 -1.77 -8.20
C ASP A 201 3.06 -1.11 -8.93
N SER A 202 3.08 -1.25 -10.26
CA SER A 202 4.17 -0.80 -11.13
C SER A 202 4.45 0.71 -11.08
N SER A 203 3.49 1.53 -10.64
CA SER A 203 3.64 2.99 -10.58
C SER A 203 4.77 3.46 -9.66
N LYS A 204 5.27 2.58 -8.77
CA LYS A 204 6.34 2.89 -7.82
C LYS A 204 7.76 2.64 -8.38
N PHE A 205 7.87 1.96 -9.51
CA PHE A 205 9.15 1.54 -10.08
C PHE A 205 9.82 2.58 -10.99
N SER A 206 9.51 3.85 -10.85
CA SER A 206 10.16 4.95 -11.58
C SER A 206 10.48 6.15 -10.68
N ALA A 207 10.19 6.05 -9.39
CA ALA A 207 10.41 7.11 -8.41
C ALA A 207 11.55 6.77 -7.44
N VAL A 208 12.22 7.80 -6.91
CA VAL A 208 13.19 7.68 -5.81
C VAL A 208 12.76 8.60 -4.68
N HIS A 209 12.86 8.09 -3.47
CA HIS A 209 12.56 8.83 -2.25
C HIS A 209 13.75 8.84 -1.30
N PRO A 210 13.79 9.77 -0.31
CA PRO A 210 15.02 10.03 0.45
C PRO A 210 15.53 8.87 1.31
N TYR A 211 14.67 7.92 1.69
CA TYR A 211 15.04 6.93 2.71
C TYR A 211 15.11 5.52 2.12
N PRO A 212 16.31 4.89 2.12
CA PRO A 212 16.48 3.51 1.68
C PRO A 212 15.73 2.53 2.59
N LEU A 213 15.06 1.55 1.98
CA LEU A 213 14.41 0.45 2.70
C LEU A 213 15.33 -0.77 2.90
N GLY A 214 16.63 -0.58 2.72
CA GLY A 214 17.64 -1.61 2.82
C GLY A 214 18.18 -2.06 1.46
N PRO A 215 19.27 -2.84 1.46
CA PRO A 215 19.87 -3.35 0.23
C PRO A 215 18.90 -4.28 -0.52
N ALA A 216 18.89 -4.20 -1.85
CA ALA A 216 18.02 -5.04 -2.69
C ALA A 216 18.19 -6.54 -2.40
N GLY A 217 19.39 -7.01 -2.16
CA GLY A 217 19.69 -8.41 -1.82
C GLY A 217 19.15 -8.91 -0.45
N ARG A 218 18.53 -8.03 0.34
CA ARG A 218 17.80 -8.42 1.56
C ARG A 218 16.34 -8.79 1.29
N PHE A 219 15.84 -8.51 0.10
CA PHE A 219 14.51 -8.92 -0.33
C PHE A 219 14.61 -10.19 -1.18
N ASN A 220 13.59 -11.01 -1.15
CA ASN A 220 13.55 -12.30 -1.85
C ASN A 220 12.67 -12.22 -3.11
N ARG A 221 11.62 -11.41 -3.05
CA ARG A 221 10.57 -11.41 -4.08
C ARG A 221 9.95 -10.03 -4.26
N VAL A 222 9.52 -9.77 -5.48
CA VAL A 222 8.66 -8.63 -5.84
C VAL A 222 7.39 -9.18 -6.47
N ILE A 223 6.22 -8.72 -6.01
CA ILE A 223 4.92 -8.97 -6.63
C ILE A 223 4.41 -7.64 -7.16
N THR A 224 4.23 -7.55 -8.48
CA THR A 224 3.81 -6.32 -9.16
C THR A 224 2.97 -6.66 -10.39
N ASP A 225 2.53 -5.66 -11.14
CA ASP A 225 1.70 -5.84 -12.34
C ASP A 225 2.51 -5.75 -13.65
N ASP A 226 1.88 -6.13 -14.77
CA ASP A 226 2.48 -6.27 -16.10
C ASP A 226 2.79 -4.93 -16.80
N ARG A 227 2.49 -3.79 -16.16
CA ARG A 227 2.98 -2.46 -16.58
C ARG A 227 4.38 -2.13 -16.05
N LEU A 228 4.98 -3.04 -15.28
CA LEU A 228 6.39 -2.89 -14.90
C LEU A 228 7.26 -2.82 -16.16
N PRO A 229 8.07 -1.75 -16.35
CA PRO A 229 8.97 -1.66 -17.50
C PRO A 229 9.94 -2.86 -17.58
N ASP A 230 10.15 -3.40 -18.76
CA ASP A 230 11.03 -4.57 -18.97
C ASP A 230 12.44 -4.35 -18.42
N ALA A 231 12.99 -3.15 -18.58
CA ALA A 231 14.29 -2.79 -18.01
C ALA A 231 14.32 -2.91 -16.49
N CYS A 232 13.24 -2.49 -15.81
CA CYS A 232 13.13 -2.64 -14.36
C CYS A 232 13.06 -4.11 -13.96
N ARG A 233 12.26 -4.90 -14.68
CA ARG A 233 12.12 -6.34 -14.46
C ARG A 233 13.46 -7.06 -14.59
N GLU A 234 14.22 -6.79 -15.65
CA GLU A 234 15.55 -7.38 -15.86
C GLU A 234 16.51 -7.01 -14.72
N GLN A 235 16.50 -5.76 -14.27
CA GLN A 235 17.38 -5.30 -13.18
C GLN A 235 17.03 -5.98 -11.84
N LEU A 236 15.73 -6.14 -11.53
CA LEU A 236 15.28 -6.86 -10.34
C LEU A 236 15.74 -8.33 -10.39
N LEU A 237 15.58 -9.01 -11.53
CA LEU A 237 16.03 -10.39 -11.72
C LEU A 237 17.57 -10.51 -11.58
N ARG A 238 18.34 -9.58 -12.15
CA ARG A 238 19.81 -9.52 -12.00
C ARG A 238 20.24 -9.30 -10.55
N SER A 239 19.40 -8.63 -9.74
CA SER A 239 19.64 -8.47 -8.30
C SER A 239 19.29 -9.72 -7.47
N GLY A 240 18.92 -10.83 -8.12
CA GLY A 240 18.61 -12.10 -7.47
C GLY A 240 17.18 -12.21 -6.93
N LEU A 241 16.30 -11.25 -7.24
CA LEU A 241 14.91 -11.26 -6.81
C LEU A 241 14.04 -12.16 -7.69
N THR A 242 13.10 -12.87 -7.10
CA THR A 242 11.98 -13.47 -7.85
C THR A 242 10.98 -12.36 -8.17
N VAL A 243 10.51 -12.29 -9.41
CA VAL A 243 9.53 -11.29 -9.86
C VAL A 243 8.27 -11.97 -10.32
N ASP A 244 7.20 -11.81 -9.56
CA ASP A 244 5.86 -12.29 -9.88
C ASP A 244 5.07 -11.15 -10.52
N ILE A 245 4.57 -11.38 -11.72
CA ILE A 245 3.78 -10.42 -12.48
C ILE A 245 2.32 -10.87 -12.50
N VAL A 246 1.41 -9.95 -12.11
CA VAL A 246 -0.03 -10.16 -12.28
C VAL A 246 -0.56 -9.29 -13.43
N PRO A 247 -1.59 -9.74 -14.16
CA PRO A 247 -2.19 -8.94 -15.23
C PRO A 247 -2.80 -7.65 -14.67
N TYR A 248 -2.57 -6.53 -15.33
CA TYR A 248 -3.24 -5.26 -15.01
C TYR A 248 -4.66 -5.28 -15.59
N ILE A 249 -5.66 -5.16 -14.73
CA ILE A 249 -7.08 -5.21 -15.07
C ILE A 249 -7.68 -3.80 -15.15
#